data_cfef84ddc34ff1486a3f114250cf3c6e
#
_entry.id   cfef84ddc34ff1486a3f114250cf3c6e
#
_cell.length_a   1.000
_cell.length_b   1.000
_cell.length_c   1.000
_cell.angle_alpha   90.00
_cell.angle_beta   90.00
_cell.angle_gamma   90.00
#
_symmetry.space_group_name_H-M   'P 1'
#
loop_
_entity.id
_entity.type
_entity.pdbx_description
1 polymer ?
#
loop_
_entity_poly.entity_id
_entity_poly.type
_entity_poly.pdbx_seq_one_letter_code
_entity_poly.pdbx_strand_id
1 'polypeptide(L)'
;MKKWLWFPIGILALIVIVGIVFFASLTSGKVIGAMLYVDEGVVQVDSGNGWVAGQDGMELSINDKVRTLEGKATIVIFEGEMTRLEPNTEVSIKELSLESATISQNSGSTWNRLTKLSGVAEYNVETPTTVATVRGTGFGMVISGQQNDLLVGEGTVSFGAKGTAGEPISEGWKGTIASPLVKTQLNQEEKNWINGQMSNDIESLKKLRLDIINRHGFALGVIKTTFGLTDADIEQGLKDIDDGKTDEDELAKQSPIQIDDLDRVIAITKEIKKLLGTAS
;
A
#
# COMPACT_ATOMS: atom_id res chain seq x y z
N MET A 1 -36.61 23.33 38.12
CA MET A 1 -35.86 22.25 38.79
C MET A 1 -35.69 21.11 37.81
N LYS A 2 -34.50 20.73 37.44
CA LYS A 2 -34.04 19.49 36.79
C LYS A 2 -32.85 19.69 35.82
N LYS A 3 -32.09 20.77 35.93
CA LYS A 3 -30.85 20.94 35.12
C LYS A 3 -29.61 20.23 35.72
N TRP A 4 -29.69 19.74 36.97
CA TRP A 4 -28.54 19.15 37.65
C TRP A 4 -28.37 17.64 37.40
N LEU A 5 -29.38 16.96 36.89
CA LEU A 5 -29.31 15.53 36.55
C LEU A 5 -28.60 15.25 35.21
N TRP A 6 -28.42 16.24 34.37
CA TRP A 6 -27.74 16.09 33.05
C TRP A 6 -26.23 16.24 33.16
N PHE A 7 -25.73 16.87 34.22
CA PHE A 7 -24.29 17.06 34.43
C PHE A 7 -23.53 15.73 34.64
N PRO A 8 -24.00 14.78 35.47
CA PRO A 8 -23.32 13.48 35.62
C PRO A 8 -23.43 12.58 34.38
N ILE A 9 -24.52 12.70 33.61
CA ILE A 9 -24.71 11.92 32.38
C ILE A 9 -23.73 12.37 31.28
N GLY A 10 -23.50 13.68 31.14
CA GLY A 10 -22.53 14.24 30.22
C GLY A 10 -21.09 13.85 30.57
N ILE A 11 -20.73 13.87 31.85
CA ILE A 11 -19.41 13.44 32.33
C ILE A 11 -19.24 11.93 32.16
N LEU A 12 -20.26 11.11 32.43
CA LEU A 12 -20.22 9.68 32.22
C LEU A 12 -20.05 9.33 30.74
N ALA A 13 -20.76 10.01 29.84
CA ALA A 13 -20.62 9.88 28.40
C ALA A 13 -19.21 10.26 27.94
N LEU A 14 -18.66 11.38 28.49
CA LEU A 14 -17.28 11.78 28.15
C LEU A 14 -16.25 10.76 28.66
N ILE A 15 -16.40 10.21 29.86
CA ILE A 15 -15.52 9.16 30.41
C ILE A 15 -15.63 7.89 29.60
N VAL A 16 -16.81 7.50 29.13
CA VAL A 16 -17.01 6.34 28.26
C VAL A 16 -16.34 6.59 26.89
N ILE A 17 -16.51 7.75 26.30
CA ILE A 17 -15.87 8.12 25.03
C ILE A 17 -14.34 8.14 25.19
N VAL A 18 -13.82 8.75 26.25
CA VAL A 18 -12.37 8.76 26.54
C VAL A 18 -11.86 7.36 26.82
N GLY A 19 -12.61 6.53 27.55
CA GLY A 19 -12.28 5.12 27.80
C GLY A 19 -12.25 4.27 26.52
N ILE A 20 -13.18 4.50 25.60
CA ILE A 20 -13.25 3.84 24.29
C ILE A 20 -12.06 4.26 23.43
N VAL A 21 -11.76 5.56 23.38
CA VAL A 21 -10.59 6.11 22.64
C VAL A 21 -9.28 5.58 23.22
N PHE A 22 -9.15 5.55 24.55
CA PHE A 22 -7.97 5.00 25.22
C PHE A 22 -7.81 3.50 24.95
N PHE A 23 -8.90 2.72 25.00
CA PHE A 23 -8.88 1.28 24.71
C PHE A 23 -8.60 1.02 23.20
N ALA A 24 -9.18 1.81 22.30
CA ALA A 24 -8.88 1.74 20.87
C ALA A 24 -7.41 2.08 20.59
N SER A 25 -6.84 3.06 21.27
CA SER A 25 -5.40 3.41 21.14
C SER A 25 -4.47 2.30 21.64
N LEU A 26 -4.89 1.52 22.65
CA LEU A 26 -4.11 0.38 23.15
C LEU A 26 -4.19 -0.85 22.23
N THR A 27 -5.26 -0.95 21.42
CA THR A 27 -5.46 -2.07 20.48
C THR A 27 -5.07 -1.74 19.05
N SER A 28 -4.81 -0.48 18.73
CA SER A 28 -4.29 -0.02 17.43
C SER A 28 -2.81 -0.38 17.31
N GLY A 29 -2.52 -1.67 17.18
CA GLY A 29 -1.19 -2.13 16.81
C GLY A 29 -0.87 -1.62 15.42
N LYS A 30 0.17 -0.77 15.28
CA LYS A 30 0.76 -0.45 13.99
C LYS A 30 1.08 -1.78 13.32
N VAL A 31 0.52 -2.07 12.15
CA VAL A 31 0.92 -3.25 11.38
C VAL A 31 2.37 -3.04 10.95
N ILE A 32 3.28 -3.57 11.76
CA ILE A 32 4.71 -3.57 11.49
C ILE A 32 4.97 -4.87 10.75
N GLY A 33 5.00 -4.83 9.41
CA GLY A 33 5.24 -6.04 8.65
C GLY A 33 4.83 -5.95 7.20
N ALA A 34 4.75 -7.09 6.58
CA ALA A 34 4.24 -7.28 5.24
C ALA A 34 2.98 -8.14 5.29
N MET A 35 2.01 -7.84 4.44
CA MET A 35 0.74 -8.54 4.35
C MET A 35 0.45 -8.94 2.91
N LEU A 36 0.01 -10.18 2.72
CA LEU A 36 -0.38 -10.72 1.42
C LEU A 36 -1.87 -10.48 1.19
N TYR A 37 -2.19 -10.00 -0.01
CA TYR A 37 -3.54 -9.98 -0.56
C TYR A 37 -3.57 -10.85 -1.83
N VAL A 38 -4.53 -11.76 -1.90
CA VAL A 38 -4.74 -12.62 -3.08
C VAL A 38 -5.72 -11.88 -4.00
N ASP A 39 -5.23 -11.38 -5.13
CA ASP A 39 -6.05 -10.61 -6.06
C ASP A 39 -6.88 -11.54 -6.95
N GLU A 40 -6.24 -12.60 -7.48
CA GLU A 40 -6.93 -13.64 -8.28
C GLU A 40 -6.11 -14.94 -8.38
N GLY A 41 -6.79 -16.06 -8.64
CA GLY A 41 -6.16 -17.32 -9.03
C GLY A 41 -5.38 -18.02 -7.93
N VAL A 42 -4.30 -18.72 -8.29
CA VAL A 42 -3.52 -19.58 -7.39
C VAL A 42 -2.26 -18.86 -6.93
N VAL A 43 -2.22 -18.60 -5.63
CA VAL A 43 -1.08 -17.98 -4.93
C VAL A 43 -0.60 -18.95 -3.84
N GLN A 44 0.70 -19.05 -3.65
CA GLN A 44 1.31 -19.91 -2.65
C GLN A 44 2.36 -19.16 -1.84
N VAL A 45 2.52 -19.56 -0.58
CA VAL A 45 3.51 -19.01 0.36
C VAL A 45 4.37 -20.15 0.90
N ASP A 46 5.67 -19.92 1.06
CA ASP A 46 6.60 -20.84 1.72
C ASP A 46 7.37 -20.07 2.82
N SER A 47 7.08 -20.41 4.06
CA SER A 47 7.76 -19.92 5.27
C SER A 47 8.80 -20.92 5.79
N GLY A 48 9.44 -21.67 4.88
CA GLY A 48 10.51 -22.64 5.21
C GLY A 48 10.03 -24.09 5.42
N ASN A 49 8.73 -24.35 5.34
CA ASN A 49 8.14 -25.69 5.52
C ASN A 49 7.49 -26.23 4.24
N GLY A 50 7.77 -25.61 3.09
CA GLY A 50 7.18 -25.92 1.80
C GLY A 50 5.98 -25.04 1.45
N TRP A 51 5.56 -25.13 0.20
CA TRP A 51 4.53 -24.27 -0.37
C TRP A 51 3.12 -24.64 0.15
N VAL A 52 2.42 -23.66 0.69
CA VAL A 52 1.02 -23.74 1.11
C VAL A 52 0.18 -22.71 0.35
N ALA A 53 -1.14 -22.88 0.33
CA ALA A 53 -2.02 -21.89 -0.29
C ALA A 53 -1.92 -20.54 0.45
N GLY A 54 -1.66 -19.47 -0.29
CA GLY A 54 -1.73 -18.11 0.21
C GLY A 54 -3.17 -17.71 0.52
N GLN A 55 -3.36 -16.94 1.58
CA GLN A 55 -4.66 -16.45 2.01
C GLN A 55 -4.67 -14.92 2.05
N ASP A 56 -5.81 -14.32 1.75
CA ASP A 56 -6.00 -12.88 1.86
C ASP A 56 -5.80 -12.42 3.31
N GLY A 57 -5.00 -11.39 3.52
CA GLY A 57 -4.65 -10.90 4.86
C GLY A 57 -3.60 -11.73 5.60
N MET A 58 -2.90 -12.65 4.93
CA MET A 58 -1.83 -13.44 5.54
C MET A 58 -0.62 -12.56 5.84
N GLU A 59 -0.13 -12.59 7.08
CA GLU A 59 1.11 -11.89 7.45
C GLU A 59 2.33 -12.61 6.86
N LEU A 60 3.27 -11.82 6.35
CA LEU A 60 4.53 -12.30 5.81
C LEU A 60 5.70 -11.79 6.67
N SER A 61 6.66 -12.68 6.87
CA SER A 61 7.89 -12.44 7.62
C SER A 61 9.12 -12.42 6.72
N ILE A 62 10.25 -11.97 7.26
CA ILE A 62 11.54 -12.05 6.56
C ILE A 62 11.84 -13.51 6.22
N ASN A 63 12.27 -13.76 5.00
CA ASN A 63 12.54 -15.03 4.33
C ASN A 63 11.29 -15.78 3.83
N ASP A 64 10.07 -15.32 4.08
CA ASP A 64 8.91 -15.88 3.42
C ASP A 64 8.98 -15.65 1.91
N LYS A 65 8.57 -16.67 1.16
CA LYS A 65 8.48 -16.62 -0.29
C LYS A 65 7.02 -16.63 -0.72
N VAL A 66 6.72 -15.85 -1.71
CA VAL A 66 5.39 -15.81 -2.34
C VAL A 66 5.56 -16.10 -3.81
N ARG A 67 4.73 -16.99 -4.36
CA ARG A 67 4.65 -17.21 -5.79
C ARG A 67 3.22 -17.21 -6.29
N THR A 68 3.05 -16.64 -7.44
CA THR A 68 1.83 -16.74 -8.25
C THR A 68 2.06 -17.79 -9.32
N LEU A 69 1.09 -18.69 -9.52
CA LEU A 69 1.09 -19.62 -10.66
C LEU A 69 0.25 -18.99 -11.78
N GLU A 70 -1.05 -19.28 -11.81
CA GLU A 70 -2.01 -18.66 -12.74
C GLU A 70 -2.80 -17.53 -12.07
N GLY A 71 -2.21 -16.88 -11.05
CA GLY A 71 -2.88 -15.89 -10.22
C GLY A 71 -2.11 -14.57 -10.13
N LYS A 72 -2.67 -13.63 -9.37
CA LYS A 72 -2.05 -12.37 -9.00
C LYS A 72 -2.17 -12.15 -7.51
N ALA A 73 -1.21 -11.45 -6.95
CA ALA A 73 -1.19 -11.11 -5.54
C ALA A 73 -0.58 -9.73 -5.33
N THR A 74 -0.96 -9.08 -4.24
CA THR A 74 -0.34 -7.83 -3.80
C THR A 74 0.26 -8.03 -2.42
N ILE A 75 1.53 -7.71 -2.25
CA ILE A 75 2.19 -7.62 -0.95
C ILE A 75 2.20 -6.14 -0.55
N VAL A 76 1.63 -5.85 0.63
CA VAL A 76 1.63 -4.50 1.20
C VAL A 76 2.60 -4.48 2.38
N ILE A 77 3.58 -3.59 2.33
CA ILE A 77 4.61 -3.41 3.36
C ILE A 77 4.35 -2.11 4.10
N PHE A 78 4.29 -2.18 5.44
CA PHE A 78 4.06 -1.05 6.34
C PHE A 78 2.88 -0.15 5.93
N GLU A 79 1.85 -0.75 5.33
CA GLU A 79 0.62 -0.06 4.88
C GLU A 79 0.87 1.10 3.91
N GLY A 80 1.95 1.05 3.16
CA GLY A 80 2.31 2.14 2.25
C GLY A 80 2.98 1.70 0.97
N GLU A 81 3.80 0.66 1.01
CA GLU A 81 4.48 0.13 -0.17
C GLU A 81 3.73 -1.10 -0.69
N MET A 82 3.46 -1.12 -1.98
CA MET A 82 2.74 -2.22 -2.62
C MET A 82 3.61 -2.86 -3.70
N THR A 83 3.76 -4.17 -3.63
CA THR A 83 4.36 -4.99 -4.69
C THR A 83 3.30 -5.95 -5.23
N ARG A 84 2.82 -5.70 -6.45
CA ARG A 84 1.88 -6.59 -7.15
C ARG A 84 2.65 -7.57 -7.99
N LEU A 85 2.31 -8.85 -7.83
CA LEU A 85 2.87 -9.98 -8.56
C LEU A 85 1.95 -10.35 -9.71
N GLU A 86 2.46 -10.33 -10.93
CA GLU A 86 1.80 -10.89 -12.10
C GLU A 86 1.89 -12.43 -12.12
N PRO A 87 1.16 -13.15 -12.98
CA PRO A 87 1.27 -14.61 -13.07
C PRO A 87 2.71 -15.10 -13.30
N ASN A 88 3.04 -16.29 -12.76
CA ASN A 88 4.36 -16.92 -12.84
C ASN A 88 5.50 -16.08 -12.23
N THR A 89 5.21 -15.38 -11.14
CA THR A 89 6.15 -14.53 -10.42
C THR A 89 6.50 -15.16 -9.07
N GLU A 90 7.78 -15.12 -8.70
CA GLU A 90 8.26 -15.52 -7.38
C GLU A 90 9.10 -14.42 -6.75
N VAL A 91 8.74 -14.08 -5.51
CA VAL A 91 9.45 -13.10 -4.69
C VAL A 91 9.71 -13.64 -3.29
N SER A 92 10.65 -13.04 -2.58
CA SER A 92 10.86 -13.26 -1.15
C SER A 92 11.06 -11.95 -0.41
N ILE A 93 10.65 -11.93 0.85
CA ILE A 93 10.88 -10.82 1.76
C ILE A 93 12.31 -10.92 2.28
N LYS A 94 13.18 -9.98 1.95
CA LYS A 94 14.58 -10.01 2.36
C LYS A 94 14.85 -9.14 3.59
N GLU A 95 14.21 -7.99 3.66
CA GLU A 95 14.37 -7.04 4.75
C GLU A 95 13.05 -6.30 5.01
N LEU A 96 12.74 -6.08 6.28
CA LEU A 96 11.59 -5.32 6.75
C LEU A 96 12.01 -4.44 7.92
N SER A 97 12.40 -3.20 7.64
CA SER A 97 12.64 -2.17 8.63
C SER A 97 12.16 -0.81 8.13
N LEU A 98 12.05 0.18 9.01
CA LEU A 98 11.72 1.55 8.57
C LEU A 98 12.89 2.24 7.87
N GLU A 99 14.13 1.80 8.12
CA GLU A 99 15.28 2.27 7.37
C GLU A 99 15.32 1.71 5.96
N SER A 100 14.98 0.41 5.81
CA SER A 100 15.04 -0.27 4.52
C SER A 100 14.03 -1.41 4.45
N ALA A 101 13.32 -1.52 3.33
CA ALA A 101 12.54 -2.69 2.98
C ALA A 101 13.03 -3.24 1.63
N THR A 102 13.25 -4.54 1.57
CA THR A 102 13.81 -5.19 0.39
C THR A 102 12.99 -6.43 0.01
N ILE A 103 12.50 -6.44 -1.22
CA ILE A 103 11.93 -7.60 -1.89
C ILE A 103 12.97 -8.19 -2.85
N SER A 104 13.18 -9.50 -2.78
CA SER A 104 13.98 -10.22 -3.77
C SER A 104 13.06 -10.90 -4.77
N GLN A 105 13.11 -10.48 -6.03
CA GLN A 105 12.35 -11.08 -7.13
C GLN A 105 13.20 -12.10 -7.85
N ASN A 106 12.78 -13.36 -7.84
CA ASN A 106 13.51 -14.47 -8.46
C ASN A 106 13.11 -14.71 -9.91
N SER A 107 11.84 -14.47 -10.25
CA SER A 107 11.30 -14.65 -11.60
C SER A 107 10.03 -13.85 -11.82
N GLY A 108 9.60 -13.70 -13.06
CA GLY A 108 8.33 -13.11 -13.46
C GLY A 108 8.34 -11.60 -13.49
N SER A 109 7.19 -11.01 -13.22
CA SER A 109 6.96 -9.55 -13.34
C SER A 109 6.28 -9.01 -12.11
N THR A 110 6.82 -7.90 -11.58
CA THR A 110 6.19 -7.15 -10.49
C THR A 110 5.91 -5.72 -10.91
N TRP A 111 4.84 -5.15 -10.34
CA TRP A 111 4.62 -3.73 -10.28
C TRP A 111 4.79 -3.26 -8.85
N ASN A 112 5.57 -2.20 -8.67
CA ASN A 112 5.91 -1.67 -7.36
C ASN A 112 5.42 -0.23 -7.27
N ARG A 113 4.50 0.04 -6.34
CA ARG A 113 4.00 1.37 -6.00
C ARG A 113 4.55 1.76 -4.63
N LEU A 114 5.35 2.79 -4.60
CA LEU A 114 5.87 3.34 -3.37
C LEU A 114 5.17 4.65 -3.07
N THR A 115 4.50 4.66 -1.95
CA THR A 115 3.89 5.86 -1.39
C THR A 115 4.82 6.40 -0.29
N LYS A 116 4.62 7.64 0.14
CA LYS A 116 5.34 8.16 1.30
C LYS A 116 4.66 7.78 2.63
N LEU A 117 3.69 6.87 2.58
CA LEU A 117 2.79 6.56 3.70
C LEU A 117 3.45 5.65 4.74
N SER A 118 4.30 4.72 4.29
CA SER A 118 4.94 3.72 5.15
C SER A 118 5.96 4.32 6.12
N GLY A 119 6.57 5.43 5.73
CA GLY A 119 7.72 6.00 6.43
C GLY A 119 9.02 5.25 6.20
N VAL A 120 9.05 4.26 5.28
CA VAL A 120 10.28 3.56 4.86
C VAL A 120 11.19 4.54 4.16
N ALA A 121 12.45 4.61 4.59
CA ALA A 121 13.41 5.55 4.04
C ALA A 121 13.92 5.11 2.66
N GLU A 122 14.09 3.80 2.45
CA GLU A 122 14.60 3.20 1.22
C GLU A 122 13.86 1.89 0.91
N TYR A 123 13.39 1.75 -0.33
CA TYR A 123 12.79 0.51 -0.81
C TYR A 123 13.61 -0.07 -1.95
N ASN A 124 13.89 -1.36 -1.87
CA ASN A 124 14.70 -2.07 -2.84
C ASN A 124 13.95 -3.25 -3.45
N VAL A 125 14.04 -3.38 -4.78
CA VAL A 125 13.72 -4.61 -5.48
C VAL A 125 15.01 -5.18 -6.04
N GLU A 126 15.42 -6.32 -5.49
CA GLU A 126 16.57 -7.05 -5.97
C GLU A 126 16.16 -8.21 -6.89
N THR A 127 16.94 -8.46 -7.91
CA THR A 127 16.89 -9.70 -8.70
C THR A 127 18.19 -10.49 -8.46
N PRO A 128 18.39 -11.66 -9.04
CA PRO A 128 19.68 -12.35 -8.94
C PRO A 128 20.88 -11.49 -9.39
N THR A 129 20.69 -10.58 -10.34
CA THR A 129 21.79 -9.81 -10.96
C THR A 129 21.67 -8.30 -10.83
N THR A 130 20.53 -7.75 -10.39
CA THR A 130 20.27 -6.31 -10.38
C THR A 130 19.71 -5.81 -9.05
N VAL A 131 19.77 -4.50 -8.85
CA VAL A 131 19.09 -3.79 -7.76
C VAL A 131 18.41 -2.54 -8.33
N ALA A 132 17.15 -2.37 -7.98
CA ALA A 132 16.39 -1.13 -8.15
C ALA A 132 16.15 -0.51 -6.78
N THR A 133 16.67 0.70 -6.56
CA THR A 133 16.50 1.46 -5.31
C THR A 133 15.65 2.69 -5.58
N VAL A 134 14.67 2.92 -4.74
CA VAL A 134 13.61 3.91 -5.02
C VAL A 134 13.14 4.67 -3.79
N ARG A 135 12.52 5.83 -4.08
CA ARG A 135 11.81 6.64 -3.09
C ARG A 135 10.62 7.34 -3.75
N GLY A 136 9.39 6.85 -3.48
CA GLY A 136 8.15 7.48 -3.96
C GLY A 136 7.97 7.39 -5.48
N THR A 137 7.87 6.17 -6.02
CA THR A 137 7.81 5.89 -7.46
C THR A 137 6.79 4.80 -7.81
N GLY A 138 6.39 4.72 -9.08
CA GLY A 138 5.66 3.59 -9.66
C GLY A 138 6.49 2.95 -10.77
N PHE A 139 6.88 1.69 -10.62
CA PHE A 139 7.74 1.00 -11.59
C PHE A 139 7.47 -0.50 -11.67
N GLY A 140 7.70 -1.06 -12.85
CA GLY A 140 7.70 -2.49 -13.09
C GLY A 140 9.11 -3.07 -13.12
N MET A 141 9.26 -4.29 -12.56
CA MET A 141 10.45 -5.10 -12.73
C MET A 141 10.07 -6.40 -13.46
N VAL A 142 10.68 -6.66 -14.60
CA VAL A 142 10.40 -7.83 -15.44
C VAL A 142 11.67 -8.66 -15.59
N ILE A 143 11.59 -9.93 -15.21
CA ILE A 143 12.67 -10.91 -15.39
C ILE A 143 12.28 -11.86 -16.51
N SER A 144 13.01 -11.83 -17.62
CA SER A 144 12.84 -12.72 -18.76
C SER A 144 14.14 -13.46 -19.06
N GLY A 145 14.27 -14.67 -18.54
CA GLY A 145 15.51 -15.43 -18.60
C GLY A 145 16.66 -14.74 -17.86
N GLN A 146 17.69 -14.31 -18.58
CA GLN A 146 18.82 -13.56 -18.00
C GLN A 146 18.65 -12.04 -18.10
N GLN A 147 17.62 -11.58 -18.80
CA GLN A 147 17.34 -10.17 -18.96
C GLN A 147 16.49 -9.65 -17.81
N ASN A 148 16.88 -8.51 -17.26
CA ASN A 148 16.12 -7.78 -16.25
C ASN A 148 15.80 -6.39 -16.80
N ASP A 149 14.52 -6.11 -16.93
CA ASP A 149 13.99 -4.84 -17.41
C ASP A 149 13.30 -4.09 -16.27
N LEU A 150 13.69 -2.84 -16.09
CA LEU A 150 13.00 -1.88 -15.24
C LEU A 150 12.18 -0.95 -16.12
N LEU A 151 10.87 -0.80 -15.83
CA LEU A 151 9.95 0.09 -16.55
C LEU A 151 9.46 1.16 -15.58
N VAL A 152 9.79 2.44 -15.80
CA VAL A 152 9.41 3.50 -14.88
C VAL A 152 8.15 4.21 -15.36
N GLY A 153 7.07 4.07 -14.60
CA GLY A 153 5.77 4.70 -14.85
C GLY A 153 5.61 6.06 -14.16
N GLU A 154 6.26 6.25 -13.00
CA GLU A 154 6.23 7.51 -12.25
C GLU A 154 7.53 7.70 -11.49
N GLY A 155 8.10 8.91 -11.54
CA GLY A 155 9.27 9.29 -10.77
C GLY A 155 10.61 8.87 -11.37
N THR A 156 11.57 8.52 -10.52
CA THR A 156 12.93 8.11 -10.92
C THR A 156 13.44 6.98 -10.04
N VAL A 157 14.00 5.96 -10.67
CA VAL A 157 14.54 4.74 -10.03
C VAL A 157 16.04 4.69 -10.25
N SER A 158 16.83 4.44 -9.20
CA SER A 158 18.24 4.09 -9.34
C SER A 158 18.36 2.60 -9.65
N PHE A 159 18.86 2.25 -10.83
CA PHE A 159 18.92 0.88 -11.34
C PHE A 159 20.31 0.48 -11.80
N GLY A 160 20.78 -0.68 -11.39
CA GLY A 160 22.10 -1.17 -11.73
C GLY A 160 22.31 -2.64 -11.46
N ALA A 161 23.46 -3.17 -11.92
CA ALA A 161 23.90 -4.50 -11.56
C ALA A 161 24.24 -4.56 -10.05
N LYS A 162 24.05 -5.72 -9.44
CA LYS A 162 24.45 -5.92 -8.03
C LYS A 162 25.92 -5.57 -7.80
N GLY A 163 26.18 -4.80 -6.74
CA GLY A 163 27.53 -4.37 -6.38
C GLY A 163 28.07 -3.20 -7.21
N THR A 164 27.26 -2.61 -8.09
CA THR A 164 27.61 -1.37 -8.80
C THR A 164 26.71 -0.22 -8.40
N ALA A 165 27.19 1.00 -8.61
CA ALA A 165 26.33 2.18 -8.46
C ALA A 165 25.21 2.12 -9.52
N GLY A 166 23.97 2.31 -9.07
CA GLY A 166 22.81 2.41 -9.96
C GLY A 166 22.82 3.72 -10.74
N GLU A 167 22.25 3.67 -11.94
CA GLU A 167 22.00 4.86 -12.76
C GLU A 167 20.52 5.26 -12.72
N PRO A 168 20.18 6.55 -12.77
CA PRO A 168 18.81 7.00 -12.73
C PRO A 168 18.08 6.65 -14.04
N ILE A 169 16.93 6.00 -13.89
CA ILE A 169 15.95 5.77 -14.95
C ILE A 169 14.71 6.58 -14.60
N SER A 170 14.32 7.49 -15.47
CA SER A 170 13.20 8.41 -15.26
C SER A 170 11.90 7.87 -15.84
N GLU A 171 10.79 8.46 -15.43
CA GLU A 171 9.46 8.22 -15.98
C GLU A 171 9.45 8.18 -17.51
N GLY A 172 8.71 7.22 -18.08
CA GLY A 172 8.63 7.01 -19.52
C GLY A 172 9.79 6.24 -20.12
N TRP A 173 10.77 5.81 -19.31
CA TRP A 173 11.95 5.08 -19.77
C TRP A 173 12.00 3.66 -19.19
N LYS A 174 12.65 2.80 -19.96
CA LYS A 174 13.07 1.45 -19.60
C LYS A 174 14.57 1.38 -19.44
N GLY A 175 15.03 0.73 -18.36
CA GLY A 175 16.42 0.30 -18.17
C GLY A 175 16.55 -1.20 -18.34
N THR A 176 17.42 -1.65 -19.23
CA THR A 176 17.74 -3.07 -19.42
C THR A 176 19.18 -3.31 -18.98
N ILE A 177 19.39 -4.29 -18.08
CA ILE A 177 20.76 -4.65 -17.70
C ILE A 177 21.45 -5.36 -18.85
N ALA A 178 22.42 -4.66 -19.37
CA ALA A 178 23.47 -5.10 -20.27
C ALA A 178 24.77 -4.45 -19.79
N SER A 179 25.87 -4.68 -20.45
CA SER A 179 27.13 -4.00 -20.13
C SER A 179 27.59 -3.20 -21.36
N PRO A 180 27.34 -1.88 -21.38
CA PRO A 180 26.74 -0.99 -20.37
C PRO A 180 25.22 -1.13 -20.25
N LEU A 181 24.61 -0.51 -19.20
CA LEU A 181 23.16 -0.37 -19.03
C LEU A 181 22.54 0.32 -20.25
N VAL A 182 21.50 -0.29 -20.82
CA VAL A 182 20.77 0.28 -21.97
C VAL A 182 19.51 0.97 -21.47
N LYS A 183 19.31 2.22 -21.89
CA LYS A 183 18.12 3.01 -21.61
C LYS A 183 17.35 3.27 -22.90
N THR A 184 16.07 2.90 -22.95
CA THR A 184 15.18 3.11 -24.08
C THR A 184 13.87 3.74 -23.62
N GLN A 185 13.19 4.45 -24.53
CA GLN A 185 11.83 4.90 -24.23
C GLN A 185 10.88 3.69 -24.19
N LEU A 186 9.89 3.77 -23.29
CA LEU A 186 8.81 2.77 -23.24
C LEU A 186 8.04 2.73 -24.56
N ASN A 187 7.80 1.53 -25.07
CA ASN A 187 6.93 1.33 -26.21
C ASN A 187 5.45 1.39 -25.82
N GLN A 188 4.53 1.29 -26.78
CA GLN A 188 3.09 1.45 -26.51
C GLN A 188 2.51 0.32 -25.64
N GLU A 189 2.99 -0.91 -25.80
CA GLU A 189 2.55 -2.07 -25.01
C GLU A 189 2.98 -1.91 -23.54
N GLU A 190 4.23 -1.52 -23.30
CA GLU A 190 4.76 -1.25 -21.97
C GLU A 190 4.01 -0.10 -21.29
N LYS A 191 3.69 0.99 -22.02
CA LYS A 191 2.86 2.10 -21.51
C LYS A 191 1.45 1.65 -21.17
N ASN A 192 0.83 0.81 -21.99
CA ASN A 192 -0.51 0.29 -21.73
C ASN A 192 -0.52 -0.60 -20.48
N TRP A 193 0.50 -1.45 -20.32
CA TRP A 193 0.67 -2.27 -19.12
C TRP A 193 0.82 -1.39 -17.86
N ILE A 194 1.71 -0.40 -17.89
CA ILE A 194 1.91 0.55 -16.78
C ILE A 194 0.61 1.28 -16.42
N ASN A 195 -0.13 1.79 -17.40
CA ASN A 195 -1.41 2.46 -17.15
C ASN A 195 -2.44 1.53 -16.49
N GLY A 196 -2.46 0.25 -16.89
CA GLY A 196 -3.27 -0.76 -16.22
C GLY A 196 -2.87 -0.96 -14.75
N GLN A 197 -1.56 -1.04 -14.48
CA GLN A 197 -1.05 -1.16 -13.11
C GLN A 197 -1.39 0.07 -12.25
N MET A 198 -1.20 1.28 -12.78
CA MET A 198 -1.54 2.51 -12.07
C MET A 198 -3.05 2.62 -11.77
N SER A 199 -3.91 2.14 -12.67
CA SER A 199 -5.35 2.06 -12.41
C SER A 199 -5.66 1.08 -11.27
N ASN A 200 -4.97 -0.06 -11.23
CA ASN A 200 -5.11 -1.04 -10.15
C ASN A 200 -4.58 -0.51 -8.80
N ASP A 201 -3.59 0.40 -8.80
CA ASP A 201 -3.08 1.04 -7.59
C ASP A 201 -4.19 1.81 -6.87
N ILE A 202 -5.05 2.51 -7.61
CA ILE A 202 -6.18 3.25 -7.04
C ILE A 202 -7.11 2.31 -6.29
N GLU A 203 -7.45 1.16 -6.88
CA GLU A 203 -8.34 0.17 -6.24
C GLU A 203 -7.66 -0.48 -5.02
N SER A 204 -6.36 -0.77 -5.09
CA SER A 204 -5.59 -1.30 -3.95
C SER A 204 -5.52 -0.30 -2.80
N LEU A 205 -5.32 0.98 -3.09
CA LEU A 205 -5.31 2.05 -2.09
C LEU A 205 -6.70 2.25 -1.46
N LYS A 206 -7.78 2.16 -2.24
CA LYS A 206 -9.14 2.20 -1.72
C LYS A 206 -9.42 1.03 -0.78
N LYS A 207 -9.01 -0.19 -1.16
CA LYS A 207 -9.13 -1.39 -0.31
C LYS A 207 -8.36 -1.21 1.00
N LEU A 208 -7.09 -0.80 0.93
CA LEU A 208 -6.26 -0.54 2.11
C LEU A 208 -6.91 0.51 3.04
N ARG A 209 -7.45 1.61 2.47
CA ARG A 209 -8.16 2.63 3.22
C ARG A 209 -9.38 2.06 3.97
N LEU A 210 -10.17 1.24 3.30
CA LEU A 210 -11.32 0.57 3.92
C LEU A 210 -10.90 -0.41 5.02
N ASP A 211 -9.81 -1.16 4.84
CA ASP A 211 -9.29 -2.08 5.85
C ASP A 211 -8.86 -1.33 7.11
N ILE A 212 -8.20 -0.18 6.96
CA ILE A 212 -7.84 0.68 8.10
C ILE A 212 -9.08 1.22 8.81
N ILE A 213 -10.07 1.70 8.08
CA ILE A 213 -11.35 2.18 8.64
C ILE A 213 -12.06 1.04 9.41
N ASN A 214 -12.11 -0.15 8.83
CA ASN A 214 -12.81 -1.31 9.40
C ASN A 214 -12.12 -1.89 10.64
N ARG A 215 -10.81 -1.72 10.82
CA ARG A 215 -10.12 -2.08 12.08
C ARG A 215 -10.72 -1.39 13.30
N HIS A 216 -11.28 -0.21 13.12
CA HIS A 216 -11.98 0.55 14.15
C HIS A 216 -13.49 0.29 14.14
N GLY A 217 -13.92 -0.91 13.74
CA GLY A 217 -15.33 -1.28 13.56
C GLY A 217 -16.22 -0.96 14.75
N PHE A 218 -15.71 -1.05 15.99
CA PHE A 218 -16.45 -0.65 17.18
C PHE A 218 -16.67 0.86 17.21
N ALA A 219 -15.63 1.67 17.03
CA ALA A 219 -15.74 3.14 17.01
C ALA A 219 -16.60 3.61 15.84
N LEU A 220 -16.44 2.98 14.67
CA LEU A 220 -17.26 3.22 13.50
C LEU A 220 -18.74 2.88 13.77
N GLY A 221 -19.03 1.79 14.46
CA GLY A 221 -20.37 1.41 14.88
C GLY A 221 -21.02 2.45 15.82
N VAL A 222 -20.27 3.00 16.77
CA VAL A 222 -20.74 4.09 17.64
C VAL A 222 -21.05 5.35 16.81
N ILE A 223 -20.18 5.73 15.88
CA ILE A 223 -20.39 6.88 15.00
C ILE A 223 -21.64 6.68 14.13
N LYS A 224 -21.77 5.52 13.49
CA LYS A 224 -22.95 5.17 12.67
C LYS A 224 -24.24 5.30 13.50
N THR A 225 -24.26 4.72 14.69
CA THR A 225 -25.46 4.76 15.56
C THR A 225 -25.77 6.16 16.05
N THR A 226 -24.74 6.93 16.41
CA THR A 226 -24.90 8.28 16.96
C THR A 226 -25.42 9.27 15.92
N PHE A 227 -24.95 9.16 14.69
CA PHE A 227 -25.28 10.08 13.60
C PHE A 227 -26.29 9.52 12.60
N GLY A 228 -26.77 8.28 12.80
CA GLY A 228 -27.73 7.62 11.92
C GLY A 228 -27.17 7.28 10.53
N LEU A 229 -25.83 7.06 10.44
CA LEU A 229 -25.14 6.77 9.18
C LEU A 229 -25.21 5.29 8.84
N THR A 230 -25.32 5.00 7.56
CA THR A 230 -25.22 3.65 6.99
C THR A 230 -23.83 3.41 6.36
N ASP A 231 -23.52 2.15 6.00
CA ASP A 231 -22.32 1.85 5.23
C ASP A 231 -22.31 2.57 3.88
N ALA A 232 -23.47 2.68 3.24
CA ALA A 232 -23.62 3.39 1.98
C ALA A 232 -23.31 4.90 2.12
N ASP A 233 -23.66 5.52 3.25
CA ASP A 233 -23.33 6.93 3.50
C ASP A 233 -21.82 7.13 3.64
N ILE A 234 -21.11 6.18 4.27
CA ILE A 234 -19.65 6.21 4.40
C ILE A 234 -18.99 6.02 3.04
N GLU A 235 -19.42 5.02 2.26
CA GLU A 235 -18.91 4.79 0.91
C GLU A 235 -19.13 6.00 0.00
N GLN A 236 -20.33 6.61 0.07
CA GLN A 236 -20.63 7.81 -0.70
C GLN A 236 -19.77 8.98 -0.27
N GLY A 237 -19.54 9.16 1.05
CA GLY A 237 -18.67 10.18 1.58
C GLY A 237 -17.23 10.02 1.10
N LEU A 238 -16.68 8.80 1.12
CA LEU A 238 -15.34 8.50 0.59
C LEU A 238 -15.24 8.79 -0.90
N LYS A 239 -16.27 8.42 -1.66
CA LYS A 239 -16.34 8.72 -3.10
C LYS A 239 -16.38 10.23 -3.37
N ASP A 240 -17.16 10.99 -2.61
CA ASP A 240 -17.26 12.44 -2.78
C ASP A 240 -15.92 13.14 -2.45
N ILE A 241 -15.14 12.58 -1.52
CA ILE A 241 -13.76 13.04 -1.25
C ILE A 241 -12.85 12.70 -2.43
N ASP A 242 -12.88 11.46 -2.94
CA ASP A 242 -12.06 11.01 -4.06
C ASP A 242 -12.37 11.83 -5.34
N ASP A 243 -13.63 12.18 -5.53
CA ASP A 243 -14.10 13.05 -6.63
C ASP A 243 -13.74 14.54 -6.43
N GLY A 244 -13.09 14.91 -5.32
CA GLY A 244 -12.71 16.29 -5.00
C GLY A 244 -13.87 17.20 -4.59
N LYS A 245 -15.05 16.63 -4.28
CA LYS A 245 -16.23 17.42 -3.83
C LYS A 245 -16.13 17.84 -2.37
N THR A 246 -15.34 17.15 -1.59
CA THR A 246 -15.13 17.39 -0.15
C THR A 246 -13.63 17.41 0.13
N ASP A 247 -13.19 18.35 0.99
CA ASP A 247 -11.81 18.47 1.41
C ASP A 247 -11.54 17.53 2.61
N GLU A 248 -10.61 16.60 2.44
CA GLU A 248 -10.20 15.65 3.47
C GLU A 248 -9.54 16.32 4.68
N ASP A 249 -8.83 17.43 4.49
CA ASP A 249 -8.20 18.17 5.58
C ASP A 249 -9.24 18.93 6.43
N GLU A 250 -10.35 19.34 5.83
CA GLU A 250 -11.46 19.95 6.56
C GLU A 250 -12.18 18.91 7.42
N LEU A 251 -12.39 17.70 6.89
CA LEU A 251 -12.95 16.58 7.66
C LEU A 251 -12.05 16.18 8.83
N ALA A 252 -10.73 16.18 8.63
CA ALA A 252 -9.77 15.91 9.70
C ALA A 252 -9.87 16.91 10.85
N LYS A 253 -10.02 18.21 10.55
CA LYS A 253 -10.17 19.26 11.53
C LYS A 253 -11.48 19.18 12.33
N GLN A 254 -12.52 18.64 11.71
CA GLN A 254 -13.84 18.45 12.34
C GLN A 254 -13.92 17.14 13.14
N SER A 255 -12.96 16.23 12.98
CA SER A 255 -12.94 14.98 13.75
C SER A 255 -12.64 15.27 15.22
N PRO A 256 -13.51 14.82 16.15
CA PRO A 256 -13.27 14.97 17.59
C PRO A 256 -12.16 14.06 18.11
N ILE A 257 -11.62 13.19 17.26
CA ILE A 257 -10.66 12.13 17.61
C ILE A 257 -9.47 12.25 16.67
N GLN A 258 -8.29 12.53 17.23
CA GLN A 258 -7.01 12.39 16.52
C GLN A 258 -6.44 10.99 16.84
N ILE A 259 -6.41 10.14 15.84
CA ILE A 259 -5.78 8.81 15.89
C ILE A 259 -4.83 8.69 14.70
N ASP A 260 -3.71 8.00 14.89
CA ASP A 260 -2.70 7.79 13.85
C ASP A 260 -3.30 7.22 12.57
N ASP A 261 -4.35 6.40 12.68
CA ASP A 261 -5.03 5.79 11.53
C ASP A 261 -5.88 6.79 10.75
N LEU A 262 -6.38 7.88 11.36
CA LEU A 262 -7.05 8.96 10.64
C LEU A 262 -6.07 9.69 9.72
N ASP A 263 -4.88 10.02 10.22
CA ASP A 263 -3.83 10.65 9.42
C ASP A 263 -3.42 9.76 8.23
N ARG A 264 -3.42 8.43 8.43
CA ARG A 264 -3.17 7.45 7.36
C ARG A 264 -4.29 7.41 6.34
N VAL A 265 -5.55 7.36 6.78
CA VAL A 265 -6.72 7.42 5.87
C VAL A 265 -6.68 8.68 5.01
N ILE A 266 -6.34 9.83 5.61
CA ILE A 266 -6.18 11.10 4.91
C ILE A 266 -5.04 11.02 3.89
N ALA A 267 -3.89 10.51 4.30
CA ALA A 267 -2.72 10.40 3.44
C ALA A 267 -2.97 9.45 2.26
N ILE A 268 -3.64 8.30 2.48
CA ILE A 268 -4.07 7.39 1.40
C ILE A 268 -5.06 8.10 0.46
N THR A 269 -6.00 8.86 1.01
CA THR A 269 -6.98 9.63 0.22
C THR A 269 -6.29 10.66 -0.68
N LYS A 270 -5.28 11.36 -0.16
CA LYS A 270 -4.48 12.31 -0.96
C LYS A 270 -3.74 11.61 -2.11
N GLU A 271 -3.19 10.42 -1.86
CA GLU A 271 -2.53 9.66 -2.92
C GLU A 271 -3.55 9.17 -3.98
N ILE A 272 -4.74 8.71 -3.57
CA ILE A 272 -5.82 8.36 -4.50
C ILE A 272 -6.20 9.56 -5.37
N LYS A 273 -6.44 10.73 -4.77
CA LYS A 273 -6.78 11.98 -5.49
C LYS A 273 -5.69 12.38 -6.47
N LYS A 274 -4.43 12.26 -6.07
CA LYS A 274 -3.28 12.52 -6.95
C LYS A 274 -3.31 11.61 -8.18
N LEU A 275 -3.53 10.30 -8.00
CA LEU A 275 -3.61 9.32 -9.09
C LEU A 275 -4.85 9.52 -9.98
N LEU A 276 -5.96 9.98 -9.41
CA LEU A 276 -7.17 10.34 -10.17
C LEU A 276 -7.04 11.68 -10.90
N GLY A 277 -6.02 12.49 -10.60
CA GLY A 277 -5.89 13.86 -11.10
C GLY A 277 -6.90 14.84 -10.49
N THR A 278 -7.47 14.51 -9.32
CA THR A 278 -8.45 15.34 -8.60
C THR A 278 -7.84 16.07 -7.39
N ALA A 279 -6.54 15.94 -7.18
CA ALA A 279 -5.82 16.68 -6.15
C ALA A 279 -5.87 18.19 -6.44
N SER A 280 -6.28 18.98 -5.46
CA SER A 280 -6.32 20.46 -5.52
C SER A 280 -4.98 21.07 -5.15
#